data_0ea03f554b82a3d93ea891bcf661ae64
#
_entry.id   0ea03f554b82a3d93ea891bcf661ae64
#
_cell.length_a   1.000
_cell.length_b   1.000
_cell.length_c   1.000
_cell.angle_alpha   90.00
_cell.angle_beta   90.00
_cell.angle_gamma   90.00
#
_symmetry.space_group_name_H-M   'P 1'
#
loop_
_entity.id
_entity.type
_entity.pdbx_description
1 polymer ?
#
loop_
_entity_poly.entity_id
_entity_poly.type
_entity_poly.pdbx_seq_one_letter_code
_entity_poly.pdbx_strand_id
1 'polypeptide(L)'
;SACLVGSEMCIRDRLDLSLIDETRVFHFGTLSLTDEPARTTTYRAVEYAKTHGKLVTYDPNLRKPLWRSLDEAKEQMLWGLRQADVVKISDEEVEFLFGLGVQDGAQYILDHYPVKLVFVTCGADGCWFQNCSASGHVDSLKGITVVDTTGAGDIFGGSAVWKLLQTGKAPEALDEAELRVIVSFACKAAGLSTTKHGGISSVPDSIS
;
A
#
# COMPACT_ATOMS: atom_id res chain seq x y z
N SER A 1 -16.73 7.46 29.85
CA SER A 1 -15.62 6.48 29.75
C SER A 1 -16.11 5.05 29.55
N ALA A 2 -17.27 4.68 30.12
CA ALA A 2 -17.87 3.35 29.92
C ALA A 2 -18.27 3.06 28.47
N CYS A 3 -18.56 4.10 27.68
CA CYS A 3 -18.91 3.95 26.26
C CYS A 3 -17.69 3.61 25.37
N LEU A 4 -16.49 4.06 25.75
CA LEU A 4 -15.24 3.75 25.02
C LEU A 4 -14.80 2.30 25.23
N VAL A 5 -14.93 1.77 26.45
CA VAL A 5 -14.61 0.37 26.75
C VAL A 5 -15.55 -0.59 25.99
N GLY A 6 -16.81 -0.23 25.88
CA GLY A 6 -17.78 -1.01 25.08
C GLY A 6 -17.52 -0.97 23.57
N SER A 7 -17.03 0.16 23.03
CA SER A 7 -16.70 0.29 21.61
C SER A 7 -15.43 -0.48 21.23
N GLU A 8 -14.41 -0.51 22.10
CA GLU A 8 -13.18 -1.25 21.89
C GLU A 8 -13.43 -2.77 21.84
N MET A 9 -14.21 -3.28 22.78
CA MET A 9 -14.64 -4.69 22.80
C MET A 9 -15.50 -5.04 21.57
N CYS A 10 -16.38 -4.12 21.14
CA CYS A 10 -17.22 -4.31 19.96
C CYS A 10 -16.45 -4.41 18.64
N ILE A 11 -15.34 -3.68 18.46
CA ILE A 11 -14.52 -3.75 17.23
C ILE A 11 -13.78 -5.09 17.18
N ARG A 12 -13.20 -5.51 18.30
CA ARG A 12 -12.45 -6.76 18.41
C ARG A 12 -13.30 -8.00 18.16
N ASP A 13 -14.55 -8.00 18.68
CA ASP A 13 -15.47 -9.14 18.59
C ASP A 13 -16.33 -9.12 17.31
N ARG A 14 -16.28 -8.04 16.54
CA ARG A 14 -17.07 -7.85 15.31
C ARG A 14 -16.28 -7.96 14.02
N LEU A 15 -15.04 -8.41 14.05
CA LEU A 15 -14.31 -8.74 12.81
C LEU A 15 -14.99 -9.94 12.15
N ASP A 16 -15.74 -9.65 11.10
CA ASP A 16 -16.35 -10.69 10.28
C ASP A 16 -15.31 -11.24 9.29
N LEU A 17 -14.71 -12.34 9.67
CA LEU A 17 -13.68 -13.01 8.86
C LEU A 17 -14.25 -13.57 7.56
N SER A 18 -15.57 -13.83 7.49
CA SER A 18 -16.21 -14.33 6.26
C SER A 18 -16.11 -13.32 5.12
N LEU A 19 -16.05 -12.02 5.41
CA LEU A 19 -15.81 -11.01 4.39
C LEU A 19 -14.44 -11.17 3.72
N ILE A 20 -13.43 -11.66 4.46
CA ILE A 20 -12.11 -11.95 3.89
C ILE A 20 -12.18 -13.16 2.97
N ASP A 21 -13.02 -14.16 3.28
CA ASP A 21 -13.19 -15.36 2.43
C ASP A 21 -13.71 -15.00 1.05
N GLU A 22 -14.55 -13.97 0.94
CA GLU A 22 -15.12 -13.51 -0.32
C GLU A 22 -14.15 -12.65 -1.16
N THR A 23 -13.00 -12.26 -0.61
CA THR A 23 -12.02 -11.39 -1.30
C THR A 23 -10.93 -12.18 -2.00
N ARG A 24 -10.29 -11.56 -2.98
CA ARG A 24 -9.03 -12.03 -3.59
C ARG A 24 -7.82 -11.33 -2.97
N VAL A 25 -8.02 -10.13 -2.47
CA VAL A 25 -6.96 -9.28 -1.91
C VAL A 25 -7.38 -8.80 -0.54
N PHE A 26 -6.46 -8.83 0.39
CA PHE A 26 -6.56 -8.16 1.67
C PHE A 26 -5.55 -7.01 1.71
N HIS A 27 -6.03 -5.79 1.87
CA HIS A 27 -5.20 -4.59 1.95
C HIS A 27 -5.19 -4.01 3.35
N PHE A 28 -4.02 -3.59 3.83
CA PHE A 28 -3.88 -2.89 5.10
C PHE A 28 -2.76 -1.85 5.07
N GLY A 29 -2.81 -0.95 6.06
CA GLY A 29 -1.78 0.07 6.29
C GLY A 29 -1.44 0.18 7.76
N THR A 30 -0.43 0.98 8.12
CA THR A 30 0.01 1.11 9.52
C THR A 30 -0.92 1.95 10.40
N LEU A 31 -1.86 2.71 9.84
CA LEU A 31 -2.77 3.52 10.65
C LEU A 31 -3.62 2.69 11.62
N SER A 32 -4.02 1.49 11.23
CA SER A 32 -4.72 0.55 12.10
C SER A 32 -3.82 -0.12 13.14
N LEU A 33 -2.51 0.11 13.07
CA LEU A 33 -1.51 -0.44 13.98
C LEU A 33 -1.06 0.57 15.06
N THR A 34 -1.61 1.79 15.07
CA THR A 34 -1.21 2.85 16.01
C THR A 34 -1.65 2.55 17.42
N ASP A 35 -2.85 1.99 17.60
CA ASP A 35 -3.45 1.75 18.92
C ASP A 35 -4.33 0.50 18.97
N GLU A 36 -4.58 0.02 20.20
CA GLU A 36 -5.56 -1.02 20.48
C GLU A 36 -7.00 -0.43 20.48
N PRO A 37 -8.02 -1.19 20.10
CA PRO A 37 -8.02 -2.61 19.70
C PRO A 37 -7.75 -2.85 18.20
N ALA A 38 -7.58 -1.78 17.41
CA ALA A 38 -7.42 -1.88 15.96
C ALA A 38 -6.16 -2.66 15.58
N ARG A 39 -5.07 -2.50 16.32
CA ARG A 39 -3.80 -3.22 16.11
C ARG A 39 -3.99 -4.73 16.19
N THR A 40 -4.51 -5.23 17.31
CA THR A 40 -4.77 -6.67 17.49
C THR A 40 -5.75 -7.20 16.44
N THR A 41 -6.78 -6.42 16.10
CA THR A 41 -7.75 -6.80 15.07
C THR A 41 -7.10 -6.92 13.69
N THR A 42 -6.21 -5.98 13.34
CA THR A 42 -5.47 -6.00 12.08
C THR A 42 -4.53 -7.22 12.01
N TYR A 43 -3.82 -7.53 13.11
CA TYR A 43 -2.96 -8.72 13.15
C TYR A 43 -3.74 -10.00 12.85
N ARG A 44 -4.91 -10.17 13.49
CA ARG A 44 -5.78 -11.34 13.26
C ARG A 44 -6.32 -11.40 11.83
N ALA A 45 -6.73 -10.25 11.28
CA ALA A 45 -7.23 -10.19 9.91
C ALA A 45 -6.15 -10.54 8.87
N VAL A 46 -4.94 -10.01 9.05
CA VAL A 46 -3.78 -10.30 8.18
C VAL A 46 -3.41 -11.79 8.25
N GLU A 47 -3.32 -12.35 9.47
CA GLU A 47 -3.02 -13.76 9.67
C GLU A 47 -4.09 -14.65 9.01
N TYR A 48 -5.36 -14.31 9.18
CA TYR A 48 -6.47 -15.02 8.55
C TYR A 48 -6.37 -14.96 7.02
N ALA A 49 -6.16 -13.77 6.46
CA ALA A 49 -6.02 -13.59 5.01
C ALA A 49 -4.88 -14.44 4.43
N LYS A 50 -3.72 -14.44 5.09
CA LYS A 50 -2.55 -15.25 4.67
C LYS A 50 -2.85 -16.75 4.73
N THR A 51 -3.43 -17.24 5.81
CA THR A 51 -3.74 -18.66 5.98
C THR A 51 -4.82 -19.17 5.02
N HIS A 52 -5.65 -18.25 4.49
CA HIS A 52 -6.68 -18.54 3.48
C HIS A 52 -6.25 -18.17 2.06
N GLY A 53 -4.94 -17.98 1.83
CA GLY A 53 -4.36 -17.80 0.49
C GLY A 53 -4.77 -16.52 -0.22
N LYS A 54 -5.13 -15.47 0.53
CA LYS A 54 -5.43 -14.17 -0.05
C LYS A 54 -4.14 -13.43 -0.40
N LEU A 55 -4.14 -12.69 -1.50
CA LEU A 55 -3.05 -11.76 -1.81
C LEU A 55 -3.05 -10.63 -0.79
N VAL A 56 -1.98 -10.51 -0.02
CA VAL A 56 -1.86 -9.45 0.99
C VAL A 56 -1.10 -8.27 0.42
N THR A 57 -1.75 -7.10 0.39
CA THR A 57 -1.14 -5.85 -0.06
C THR A 57 -1.01 -4.86 1.09
N TYR A 58 0.09 -4.11 1.09
CA TYR A 58 0.45 -3.24 2.19
C TYR A 58 0.93 -1.88 1.72
N ASP A 59 0.44 -0.82 2.38
CA ASP A 59 0.91 0.56 2.27
C ASP A 59 1.25 1.08 3.67
N PRO A 60 2.54 1.30 4.01
CA PRO A 60 2.90 1.85 5.32
C PRO A 60 2.16 3.13 5.67
N ASN A 61 2.09 4.06 4.74
CA ASN A 61 1.34 5.31 4.85
C ASN A 61 1.63 6.03 6.18
N LEU A 62 2.92 6.27 6.47
CA LEU A 62 3.40 6.81 7.73
C LEU A 62 2.81 8.19 8.04
N ARG A 63 2.15 8.31 9.17
CA ARG A 63 1.65 9.56 9.75
C ARG A 63 2.33 9.80 11.10
N LYS A 64 3.55 10.38 11.07
CA LYS A 64 4.39 10.57 12.26
C LYS A 64 3.64 11.09 13.50
N PRO A 65 2.71 12.08 13.39
CA PRO A 65 2.01 12.62 14.56
C PRO A 65 1.06 11.65 15.27
N LEU A 66 0.72 10.52 14.64
CA LEU A 66 -0.19 9.53 15.22
C LEU A 66 0.52 8.45 16.04
N TRP A 67 1.83 8.45 16.05
CA TRP A 67 2.64 7.46 16.76
C TRP A 67 3.16 8.01 18.08
N ARG A 68 3.26 7.15 19.10
CA ARG A 68 3.87 7.49 20.40
C ARG A 68 5.37 7.72 20.28
N SER A 69 6.02 6.98 19.36
CA SER A 69 7.42 7.18 19.00
C SER A 69 7.65 6.74 17.55
N LEU A 70 8.73 7.26 16.95
CA LEU A 70 9.15 6.83 15.61
C LEU A 70 9.72 5.41 15.62
N ASP A 71 10.24 4.94 16.72
CA ASP A 71 10.71 3.56 16.87
C ASP A 71 9.53 2.58 16.83
N GLU A 72 8.42 2.89 17.52
CA GLU A 72 7.18 2.11 17.44
C GLU A 72 6.63 2.10 16.01
N ALA A 73 6.59 3.27 15.35
CA ALA A 73 6.18 3.35 13.95
C ALA A 73 7.03 2.45 13.06
N LYS A 74 8.35 2.53 13.19
CA LYS A 74 9.31 1.72 12.45
C LYS A 74 9.09 0.23 12.67
N GLU A 75 8.91 -0.19 13.92
CA GLU A 75 8.65 -1.60 14.27
C GLU A 75 7.38 -2.12 13.58
N GLN A 76 6.30 -1.35 13.62
CA GLN A 76 5.02 -1.72 13.01
C GLN A 76 5.09 -1.69 11.47
N MET A 77 5.81 -0.75 10.88
CA MET A 77 6.05 -0.74 9.44
C MET A 77 6.84 -1.97 8.99
N LEU A 78 7.89 -2.35 9.73
CA LEU A 78 8.67 -3.56 9.46
C LEU A 78 7.85 -4.84 9.69
N TRP A 79 6.93 -4.84 10.66
CA TRP A 79 5.98 -5.94 10.82
C TRP A 79 5.10 -6.07 9.58
N GLY A 80 4.57 -4.98 9.05
CA GLY A 80 3.75 -4.98 7.84
C GLY A 80 4.48 -5.56 6.62
N LEU A 81 5.75 -5.20 6.42
CA LEU A 81 6.59 -5.76 5.34
C LEU A 81 6.75 -7.29 5.46
N ARG A 82 6.81 -7.83 6.67
CA ARG A 82 6.88 -9.29 6.90
C ARG A 82 5.59 -10.03 6.58
N GLN A 83 4.49 -9.31 6.40
CA GLN A 83 3.19 -9.92 6.12
C GLN A 83 2.79 -9.86 4.65
N ALA A 84 3.30 -8.90 3.90
CA ALA A 84 2.80 -8.53 2.58
C ALA A 84 3.41 -9.35 1.43
N ASP A 85 2.60 -9.57 0.39
CA ASP A 85 3.04 -10.06 -0.92
C ASP A 85 3.36 -8.89 -1.86
N VAL A 86 2.58 -7.81 -1.80
CA VAL A 86 2.77 -6.59 -2.62
C VAL A 86 2.84 -5.39 -1.71
N VAL A 87 3.86 -4.56 -1.90
CA VAL A 87 4.07 -3.34 -1.11
C VAL A 87 4.06 -2.13 -2.03
N LYS A 88 3.27 -1.13 -1.67
CA LYS A 88 3.44 0.24 -2.14
C LYS A 88 4.01 1.05 -0.99
N ILE A 89 5.11 1.73 -1.21
CA ILE A 89 5.84 2.52 -0.21
C ILE A 89 6.35 3.81 -0.86
N SER A 90 6.45 4.91 -0.12
CA SER A 90 7.07 6.13 -0.65
C SER A 90 8.59 6.10 -0.51
N ASP A 91 9.27 6.90 -1.31
CA ASP A 91 10.72 7.13 -1.22
C ASP A 91 11.14 7.65 0.16
N GLU A 92 10.37 8.58 0.74
CA GLU A 92 10.60 9.09 2.10
C GLU A 92 10.47 7.98 3.17
N GLU A 93 9.56 7.03 2.99
CA GLU A 93 9.39 5.89 3.89
C GLU A 93 10.51 4.87 3.74
N VAL A 94 11.02 4.65 2.52
CA VAL A 94 12.20 3.82 2.27
C VAL A 94 13.41 4.41 2.97
N GLU A 95 13.65 5.72 2.82
CA GLU A 95 14.73 6.41 3.52
C GLU A 95 14.56 6.32 5.04
N PHE A 96 13.35 6.54 5.56
CA PHE A 96 13.05 6.45 7.00
C PHE A 96 13.33 5.06 7.57
N LEU A 97 12.95 4.00 6.87
CA LEU A 97 13.12 2.63 7.36
C LEU A 97 14.57 2.14 7.26
N PHE A 98 15.23 2.44 6.15
CA PHE A 98 16.48 1.76 5.77
C PHE A 98 17.64 2.73 5.53
N GLY A 99 17.42 4.02 5.37
CA GLY A 99 18.45 4.99 4.97
C GLY A 99 18.95 4.75 3.54
N LEU A 100 18.12 4.17 2.67
CA LEU A 100 18.46 3.79 1.31
C LEU A 100 17.70 4.64 0.29
N GLY A 101 18.25 4.75 -0.90
CA GLY A 101 17.54 5.31 -2.05
C GLY A 101 16.50 4.34 -2.62
N VAL A 102 15.73 4.83 -3.59
CA VAL A 102 14.57 4.15 -4.17
C VAL A 102 14.89 2.73 -4.67
N GLN A 103 15.91 2.58 -5.51
CA GLN A 103 16.27 1.30 -6.13
C GLN A 103 16.84 0.32 -5.11
N ASP A 104 17.81 0.79 -4.32
CA ASP A 104 18.46 -0.03 -3.30
C ASP A 104 17.46 -0.45 -2.21
N GLY A 105 16.51 0.44 -1.86
CA GLY A 105 15.46 0.16 -0.91
C GLY A 105 14.45 -0.87 -1.44
N ALA A 106 14.06 -0.78 -2.72
CA ALA A 106 13.21 -1.78 -3.36
C ALA A 106 13.88 -3.15 -3.38
N GLN A 107 15.16 -3.21 -3.77
CA GLN A 107 15.94 -4.45 -3.75
C GLN A 107 16.07 -5.00 -2.33
N TYR A 108 16.39 -4.15 -1.35
CA TYR A 108 16.50 -4.56 0.05
C TYR A 108 15.18 -5.19 0.57
N ILE A 109 14.04 -4.61 0.22
CA ILE A 109 12.73 -5.16 0.61
C ILE A 109 12.53 -6.55 0.01
N LEU A 110 12.84 -6.75 -1.26
CA LEU A 110 12.70 -8.06 -1.92
C LEU A 110 13.65 -9.12 -1.36
N ASP A 111 14.86 -8.72 -0.95
CA ASP A 111 15.88 -9.65 -0.44
C ASP A 111 15.63 -10.08 1.02
N HIS A 112 14.98 -9.22 1.82
CA HIS A 112 14.90 -9.43 3.27
C HIS A 112 13.46 -9.71 3.77
N TYR A 113 12.45 -9.55 2.91
CA TYR A 113 11.04 -9.75 3.26
C TYR A 113 10.36 -10.68 2.25
N PRO A 114 9.23 -11.33 2.60
CA PRO A 114 8.52 -12.24 1.71
C PRO A 114 7.77 -11.52 0.58
N VAL A 115 8.10 -10.26 0.34
CA VAL A 115 7.48 -9.39 -0.66
C VAL A 115 7.85 -9.86 -2.07
N LYS A 116 6.86 -9.93 -2.95
CA LYS A 116 7.00 -10.39 -4.33
C LYS A 116 7.04 -9.25 -5.35
N LEU A 117 6.47 -8.11 -4.98
CA LEU A 117 6.40 -6.91 -5.83
C LEU A 117 6.41 -5.65 -4.98
N VAL A 118 7.29 -4.71 -5.32
CA VAL A 118 7.41 -3.41 -4.66
C VAL A 118 7.11 -2.30 -5.65
N PHE A 119 6.31 -1.34 -5.23
CA PHE A 119 6.11 -0.05 -5.86
C PHE A 119 6.65 1.04 -4.94
N VAL A 120 7.69 1.76 -5.35
CA VAL A 120 8.21 2.92 -4.61
C VAL A 120 7.73 4.18 -5.32
N THR A 121 6.79 4.88 -4.69
CA THR A 121 6.23 6.13 -5.23
C THR A 121 7.13 7.31 -4.87
N CYS A 122 7.43 8.16 -5.87
CA CYS A 122 8.34 9.31 -5.77
C CYS A 122 7.59 10.63 -6.07
N GLY A 123 6.34 10.74 -5.67
CA GLY A 123 5.52 11.92 -5.87
C GLY A 123 5.48 12.38 -7.33
N ALA A 124 5.97 13.60 -7.60
CA ALA A 124 6.00 14.19 -8.94
C ALA A 124 6.97 13.47 -9.91
N ASP A 125 7.89 12.67 -9.40
CA ASP A 125 8.85 11.93 -10.22
C ASP A 125 8.33 10.58 -10.67
N GLY A 126 7.16 10.15 -10.17
CA GLY A 126 6.50 8.93 -10.62
C GLY A 126 6.70 7.75 -9.69
N CYS A 127 7.00 6.57 -10.24
CA CYS A 127 7.10 5.35 -9.46
C CYS A 127 8.16 4.38 -10.01
N TRP A 128 8.99 3.89 -9.12
CA TRP A 128 9.84 2.72 -9.34
C TRP A 128 9.05 1.46 -9.01
N PHE A 129 9.17 0.43 -9.84
CA PHE A 129 8.61 -0.90 -9.58
C PHE A 129 9.69 -1.97 -9.68
N GLN A 130 9.54 -3.02 -8.87
CA GLN A 130 10.49 -4.13 -8.90
C GLN A 130 9.86 -5.42 -8.36
N ASN A 131 10.10 -6.53 -9.07
CA ASN A 131 9.90 -7.88 -8.59
C ASN A 131 11.21 -8.69 -8.76
N CYS A 132 11.18 -10.02 -8.61
CA CYS A 132 12.36 -10.86 -8.72
C CYS A 132 12.98 -10.92 -10.13
N SER A 133 12.25 -10.56 -11.18
CA SER A 133 12.65 -10.72 -12.59
C SER A 133 12.70 -9.43 -13.40
N ALA A 134 12.06 -8.37 -12.92
CA ALA A 134 11.89 -7.13 -13.66
C ALA A 134 11.92 -5.91 -12.73
N SER A 135 12.48 -4.82 -13.22
CA SER A 135 12.44 -3.52 -12.55
C SER A 135 12.38 -2.39 -13.57
N GLY A 136 11.88 -1.25 -13.15
CA GLY A 136 11.83 -0.09 -14.02
C GLY A 136 11.18 1.11 -13.34
N HIS A 137 11.16 2.21 -14.06
CA HIS A 137 10.57 3.47 -13.61
C HIS A 137 9.52 3.94 -14.61
N VAL A 138 8.45 4.54 -14.09
CA VAL A 138 7.41 5.23 -14.87
C VAL A 138 7.23 6.63 -14.31
N ASP A 139 7.30 7.63 -15.18
CA ASP A 139 7.07 9.02 -14.81
C ASP A 139 5.63 9.27 -14.36
N SER A 140 5.45 10.26 -13.49
CA SER A 140 4.12 10.77 -13.16
C SER A 140 3.46 11.44 -14.36
N LEU A 141 2.14 11.63 -14.30
CA LEU A 141 1.40 12.36 -15.32
C LEU A 141 1.89 13.80 -15.40
N LYS A 142 2.40 14.21 -16.56
CA LYS A 142 2.91 15.55 -16.81
C LYS A 142 1.82 16.45 -17.44
N GLY A 143 2.02 17.77 -17.36
CA GLY A 143 1.13 18.75 -18.00
C GLY A 143 -0.21 18.99 -17.28
N ILE A 144 -0.30 18.62 -16.01
CA ILE A 144 -1.46 18.86 -15.15
C ILE A 144 -1.19 20.00 -14.16
N THR A 145 -2.27 20.65 -13.72
CA THR A 145 -2.21 21.60 -12.61
C THR A 145 -2.62 20.89 -11.33
N VAL A 146 -1.67 20.73 -10.42
CA VAL A 146 -1.92 20.10 -9.12
C VAL A 146 -2.67 21.08 -8.22
N VAL A 147 -3.80 20.61 -7.68
CA VAL A 147 -4.68 21.35 -6.76
C VAL A 147 -4.58 20.78 -5.34
N ASP A 148 -4.62 19.44 -5.21
CA ASP A 148 -4.58 18.75 -3.93
C ASP A 148 -3.98 17.34 -4.13
N THR A 149 -3.01 16.98 -3.30
CA THR A 149 -2.36 15.66 -3.37
C THR A 149 -2.96 14.63 -2.42
N THR A 150 -4.01 15.01 -1.68
CA THR A 150 -4.68 14.13 -0.71
C THR A 150 -5.24 12.89 -1.40
N GLY A 151 -4.84 11.72 -0.92
CA GLY A 151 -5.31 10.43 -1.43
C GLY A 151 -4.63 9.96 -2.73
N ALA A 152 -3.71 10.73 -3.32
CA ALA A 152 -3.04 10.31 -4.56
C ALA A 152 -2.29 8.97 -4.39
N GLY A 153 -1.64 8.75 -3.24
CA GLY A 153 -0.99 7.48 -2.90
C GLY A 153 -1.98 6.32 -2.80
N ASP A 154 -3.13 6.55 -2.17
CA ASP A 154 -4.18 5.53 -2.03
C ASP A 154 -4.79 5.17 -3.40
N ILE A 155 -5.03 6.19 -4.25
CA ILE A 155 -5.53 6.02 -5.62
C ILE A 155 -4.50 5.26 -6.48
N PHE A 156 -3.21 5.59 -6.34
CA PHE A 156 -2.15 4.82 -7.00
C PHE A 156 -2.20 3.35 -6.57
N GLY A 157 -2.17 3.07 -5.27
CA GLY A 157 -2.16 1.72 -4.71
C GLY A 157 -3.39 0.90 -5.15
N GLY A 158 -4.58 1.46 -4.99
CA GLY A 158 -5.84 0.83 -5.42
C GLY A 158 -5.87 0.54 -6.93
N SER A 159 -5.42 1.50 -7.75
CA SER A 159 -5.35 1.35 -9.21
C SER A 159 -4.34 0.29 -9.64
N ALA A 160 -3.16 0.26 -9.01
CA ALA A 160 -2.13 -0.74 -9.29
C ALA A 160 -2.61 -2.15 -8.94
N VAL A 161 -3.23 -2.34 -7.77
CA VAL A 161 -3.78 -3.63 -7.33
C VAL A 161 -4.92 -4.06 -8.25
N TRP A 162 -5.84 -3.15 -8.61
CA TRP A 162 -6.92 -3.46 -9.55
C TRP A 162 -6.38 -3.93 -10.91
N LYS A 163 -5.38 -3.24 -11.45
CA LYS A 163 -4.78 -3.58 -12.74
C LYS A 163 -3.98 -4.88 -12.66
N LEU A 164 -3.28 -5.12 -11.55
CA LEU A 164 -2.59 -6.39 -11.26
C LEU A 164 -3.57 -7.57 -11.32
N LEU A 165 -4.72 -7.45 -10.65
CA LEU A 165 -5.73 -8.51 -10.63
C LEU A 165 -6.30 -8.86 -11.99
N GLN A 166 -6.31 -7.90 -12.94
CA GLN A 166 -6.77 -8.13 -14.30
C GLN A 166 -5.82 -9.01 -15.12
N THR A 167 -4.54 -9.07 -14.75
CA THR A 167 -3.57 -9.92 -15.45
C THR A 167 -3.82 -11.40 -15.21
N GLY A 168 -4.44 -11.74 -14.08
CA GLY A 168 -4.61 -13.13 -13.63
C GLY A 168 -3.31 -13.82 -13.23
N LYS A 169 -2.18 -13.09 -13.19
CA LYS A 169 -0.85 -13.60 -12.86
C LYS A 169 -0.46 -13.33 -11.41
N ALA A 170 0.43 -14.13 -10.87
CA ALA A 170 1.08 -13.85 -9.61
C ALA A 170 2.05 -12.66 -9.76
N PRO A 171 2.24 -11.82 -8.71
CA PRO A 171 3.09 -10.62 -8.78
C PRO A 171 4.52 -10.89 -9.24
N GLU A 172 5.10 -11.99 -8.83
CA GLU A 172 6.44 -12.44 -9.20
C GLU A 172 6.57 -12.94 -10.64
N ALA A 173 5.44 -13.27 -11.30
CA ALA A 173 5.42 -13.79 -12.67
C ALA A 173 5.20 -12.70 -13.74
N LEU A 174 5.07 -11.44 -13.34
CA LEU A 174 4.90 -10.32 -14.25
C LEU A 174 6.25 -9.91 -14.86
N ASP A 175 6.26 -9.69 -16.16
CA ASP A 175 7.40 -9.12 -16.86
C ASP A 175 7.42 -7.59 -16.79
N GLU A 176 8.50 -6.98 -17.29
CA GLU A 176 8.67 -5.52 -17.28
C GLU A 176 7.57 -4.80 -18.06
N ALA A 177 7.15 -5.33 -19.20
CA ALA A 177 6.13 -4.70 -20.03
C ALA A 177 4.77 -4.66 -19.32
N GLU A 178 4.39 -5.74 -18.67
CA GLU A 178 3.17 -5.83 -17.87
C GLU A 178 3.20 -4.90 -16.66
N LEU A 179 4.33 -4.86 -15.95
CA LEU A 179 4.53 -3.96 -14.81
C LEU A 179 4.47 -2.50 -15.25
N ARG A 180 5.06 -2.14 -16.39
CA ARG A 180 4.95 -0.78 -16.96
C ARG A 180 3.50 -0.39 -17.26
N VAL A 181 2.70 -1.29 -17.80
CA VAL A 181 1.26 -1.04 -18.05
C VAL A 181 0.51 -0.79 -16.73
N ILE A 182 0.75 -1.62 -15.71
CA ILE A 182 0.14 -1.47 -14.37
C ILE A 182 0.50 -0.11 -13.76
N VAL A 183 1.79 0.20 -13.72
CA VAL A 183 2.28 1.42 -13.07
C VAL A 183 1.91 2.67 -13.85
N SER A 184 1.94 2.63 -15.20
CA SER A 184 1.47 3.77 -16.03
C SER A 184 0.01 4.09 -15.78
N PHE A 185 -0.83 3.07 -15.67
CA PHE A 185 -2.24 3.25 -15.30
C PHE A 185 -2.41 3.88 -13.93
N ALA A 186 -1.68 3.37 -12.93
CA ALA A 186 -1.72 3.86 -11.56
C ALA A 186 -1.18 5.30 -11.42
N CYS A 187 -0.07 5.62 -12.08
CA CYS A 187 0.47 6.99 -12.14
C CYS A 187 -0.51 7.97 -12.79
N LYS A 188 -1.19 7.55 -13.88
CA LYS A 188 -2.21 8.36 -14.53
C LYS A 188 -3.41 8.62 -13.63
N ALA A 189 -3.92 7.57 -12.96
CA ALA A 189 -5.02 7.69 -12.01
C ALA A 189 -4.69 8.65 -10.87
N ALA A 190 -3.54 8.44 -10.23
CA ALA A 190 -3.06 9.29 -9.16
C ALA A 190 -2.83 10.74 -9.63
N GLY A 191 -2.21 10.94 -10.78
CA GLY A 191 -2.00 12.28 -11.35
C GLY A 191 -3.32 13.01 -11.61
N LEU A 192 -4.30 12.35 -12.24
CA LEU A 192 -5.61 12.95 -12.47
C LEU A 192 -6.34 13.32 -11.18
N SER A 193 -6.21 12.52 -10.11
CA SER A 193 -6.83 12.83 -8.84
C SER A 193 -6.30 14.11 -8.23
N THR A 194 -5.02 14.44 -8.43
CA THR A 194 -4.43 15.67 -7.88
C THR A 194 -4.97 16.95 -8.51
N THR A 195 -5.72 16.88 -9.59
CA THR A 195 -6.34 18.06 -10.25
C THR A 195 -7.63 18.53 -9.58
N LYS A 196 -8.12 17.81 -8.56
CA LYS A 196 -9.35 18.12 -7.82
C LYS A 196 -9.06 18.10 -6.31
N HIS A 197 -9.93 18.75 -5.54
CA HIS A 197 -9.88 18.69 -4.07
C HIS A 197 -10.46 17.38 -3.51
N GLY A 198 -9.82 16.89 -2.43
CA GLY A 198 -10.28 15.77 -1.61
C GLY A 198 -9.83 14.40 -2.13
N GLY A 199 -9.86 13.40 -1.25
CA GLY A 199 -9.42 12.03 -1.56
C GLY A 199 -10.47 11.28 -2.40
N ILE A 200 -11.61 10.91 -1.82
CA ILE A 200 -12.64 10.10 -2.50
C ILE A 200 -13.27 10.84 -3.68
N SER A 201 -13.56 12.13 -3.52
CA SER A 201 -14.20 12.97 -4.55
C SER A 201 -13.28 13.26 -5.74
N SER A 202 -11.98 13.03 -5.63
CA SER A 202 -11.00 13.24 -6.68
C SER A 202 -10.74 12.00 -7.54
N VAL A 203 -11.27 10.84 -7.16
CA VAL A 203 -11.15 9.60 -7.95
C VAL A 203 -11.65 9.83 -9.37
N PRO A 204 -10.84 9.56 -10.41
CA PRO A 204 -11.27 9.78 -11.79
C PRO A 204 -12.40 8.83 -12.19
N ASP A 205 -13.44 9.35 -12.85
CA ASP A 205 -14.56 8.53 -13.35
C ASP A 205 -14.13 7.57 -14.48
N SER A 206 -13.08 7.93 -15.21
CA SER A 206 -12.48 7.10 -16.27
C SER A 206 -10.99 7.41 -16.42
N ILE A 207 -10.22 6.38 -16.74
CA ILE A 207 -8.80 6.47 -17.04
C ILE A 207 -8.61 5.89 -18.45
N SER A 208 -8.77 6.76 -19.44
CA SER A 208 -8.57 6.42 -20.86
C SER A 208 -7.10 6.48 -21.27
#